data_92001b0f17f01a8a931f6fa9d7f9dc5a
#
_entry.id   92001b0f17f01a8a931f6fa9d7f9dc5a
#
_cell.length_a   1.000
_cell.length_b   1.000
_cell.length_c   1.000
_cell.angle_alpha   90.00
_cell.angle_beta   90.00
_cell.angle_gamma   90.00
#
_symmetry.space_group_name_H-M   'P 1'
#
loop_
_entity.id
_entity.type
_entity.pdbx_description
1 polymer ?
#
loop_
_entity_poly.entity_id
_entity_poly.type
_entity_poly.pdbx_seq_one_letter_code
_entity_poly.pdbx_strand_id
1 'polypeptide(L)'
;MLRHSRILRFKFLSPTNHRPSRVSIIDQWHNERVELSLSGADMIETVKDYLEAREINIVSFGYLESNGDSGVIMLDNFDKRIK
;
A
#
# COMPACT_ATOMS: atom_id res chain seq x y z
N MET A 1 22.14 14.56 6.76
CA MET A 1 21.90 14.19 5.35
C MET A 1 20.45 13.69 5.18
N LEU A 2 19.76 14.21 4.19
CA LEU A 2 18.40 13.75 3.91
C LEU A 2 18.43 12.43 3.16
N ARG A 3 17.55 11.51 3.57
CA ARG A 3 17.35 10.25 2.86
C ARG A 3 16.30 10.43 1.77
N HIS A 4 16.47 9.72 0.68
CA HIS A 4 15.49 9.65 -0.37
C HIS A 4 14.75 8.32 -0.27
N SER A 5 13.42 8.39 -0.24
CA SER A 5 12.58 7.21 -0.15
C SER A 5 11.59 7.19 -1.28
N ARG A 6 11.29 6.00 -1.78
CA ARG A 6 10.20 5.80 -2.72
C ARG A 6 8.90 5.75 -1.94
N ILE A 7 7.84 6.33 -2.48
CA ILE A 7 6.55 6.39 -1.81
C ILE A 7 5.50 5.67 -2.65
N LEU A 8 4.78 4.77 -2.01
CA LEU A 8 3.54 4.21 -2.52
C LEU A 8 2.39 4.85 -1.78
N ARG A 9 1.25 5.00 -2.43
CA ARG A 9 0.03 5.48 -1.77
C ARG A 9 -0.92 4.31 -1.59
N PHE A 10 -1.64 4.28 -0.47
CA PHE A 10 -2.67 3.28 -0.27
C PHE A 10 -3.99 3.95 0.12
N LYS A 11 -5.09 3.30 -0.22
CA LYS A 11 -6.41 3.79 0.11
C LYS A 11 -7.35 2.61 0.38
N PHE A 12 -8.08 2.71 1.48
CA PHE A 12 -9.13 1.74 1.80
C PHE A 12 -10.33 1.97 0.89
N LEU A 13 -10.86 0.89 0.34
CA LEU A 13 -12.07 0.92 -0.49
C LEU A 13 -13.16 0.16 0.23
N SER A 14 -14.25 0.87 0.53
CA SER A 14 -15.39 0.29 1.27
C SER A 14 -16.04 -0.84 0.49
N PRO A 15 -16.63 -1.83 1.18
CA PRO A 15 -17.34 -2.90 0.49
C PRO A 15 -18.58 -2.35 -0.22
N THR A 16 -18.90 -2.99 -1.34
CA THR A 16 -20.11 -2.70 -2.09
C THR A 16 -20.99 -3.96 -2.13
N ASN A 17 -22.16 -3.88 -2.77
CA ASN A 17 -23.05 -5.04 -2.89
C ASN A 17 -22.42 -6.21 -3.64
N HIS A 18 -21.39 -5.96 -4.44
CA HIS A 18 -20.78 -6.96 -5.31
C HIS A 18 -19.32 -7.23 -5.00
N ARG A 19 -18.71 -6.45 -4.10
CA ARG A 19 -17.29 -6.58 -3.79
C ARG A 19 -17.02 -6.42 -2.30
N PRO A 20 -16.10 -7.21 -1.74
CA PRO A 20 -15.68 -7.03 -0.36
C PRO A 20 -14.83 -5.76 -0.20
N SER A 21 -14.49 -5.43 1.02
CA SER A 21 -13.53 -4.36 1.29
C SER A 21 -12.18 -4.69 0.64
N ARG A 22 -11.52 -3.65 0.18
CA ARG A 22 -10.25 -3.77 -0.55
C ARG A 22 -9.33 -2.64 -0.13
N VAL A 23 -8.05 -2.80 -0.45
CA VAL A 23 -7.08 -1.72 -0.36
C VAL A 23 -6.45 -1.54 -1.74
N SER A 24 -6.36 -0.28 -2.18
CA SER A 24 -5.70 0.08 -3.43
C SER A 24 -4.28 0.55 -3.10
N ILE A 25 -3.29 0.03 -3.82
CA ILE A 25 -1.90 0.47 -3.71
C ILE A 25 -1.52 1.08 -5.05
N ILE A 26 -1.07 2.33 -5.01
CA ILE A 26 -0.71 3.08 -6.22
C ILE A 26 0.77 3.39 -6.18
N ASP A 27 1.47 2.97 -7.23
CA ASP A 27 2.88 3.25 -7.43
C ASP A 27 3.03 4.23 -8.58
N GLN A 28 3.19 5.51 -8.25
CA GLN A 28 3.36 6.55 -9.26
C GLN A 28 4.73 6.49 -9.93
N TRP A 29 5.71 5.91 -9.24
CA TRP A 29 7.07 5.78 -9.80
C TRP A 29 7.10 4.91 -11.05
N HIS A 30 6.32 3.81 -11.02
CA HIS A 30 6.21 2.89 -12.15
C HIS A 30 4.84 2.95 -12.84
N ASN A 31 3.99 3.89 -12.43
CA ASN A 31 2.63 4.03 -12.96
C ASN A 31 1.84 2.73 -12.88
N GLU A 32 1.83 2.11 -11.70
CA GLU A 32 1.14 0.84 -11.45
C GLU A 32 0.12 0.98 -10.34
N ARG A 33 -0.89 0.12 -10.37
CA ARG A 33 -1.92 0.06 -9.33
C ARG A 33 -2.30 -1.39 -9.09
N VAL A 34 -2.47 -1.73 -7.82
CA VAL A 34 -2.91 -3.06 -7.39
C VAL A 34 -4.04 -2.91 -6.39
N GLU A 35 -5.05 -3.76 -6.48
CA GLU A 35 -6.11 -3.84 -5.49
C GLU A 35 -6.05 -5.20 -4.80
N LEU A 36 -6.09 -5.19 -3.47
CA LEU A 36 -6.05 -6.41 -2.66
C LEU A 36 -7.35 -6.54 -1.88
N SER A 37 -7.93 -7.73 -1.90
CA SER A 37 -9.11 -8.03 -1.10
C SER A 37 -8.72 -8.17 0.37
N LEU A 38 -9.48 -7.55 1.26
CA LEU A 38 -9.20 -7.63 2.69
C LEU A 38 -9.93 -8.78 3.36
N SER A 39 -11.17 -9.03 2.96
CA SER A 39 -11.99 -10.14 3.50
C SER A 39 -11.96 -10.21 5.03
N GLY A 40 -12.04 -9.03 5.68
CA GLY A 40 -12.00 -8.93 7.13
C GLY A 40 -10.61 -8.90 7.73
N ALA A 41 -9.56 -9.02 6.93
CA ALA A 41 -8.17 -8.94 7.41
C ALA A 41 -7.76 -7.50 7.67
N ASP A 42 -6.74 -7.31 8.49
CA ASP A 42 -6.16 -6.01 8.75
C ASP A 42 -5.54 -5.44 7.47
N MET A 43 -5.84 -4.20 7.15
CA MET A 43 -5.37 -3.57 5.93
C MET A 43 -3.84 -3.46 5.89
N ILE A 44 -3.23 -3.00 6.97
CA ILE A 44 -1.79 -2.81 7.02
C ILE A 44 -1.05 -4.15 6.92
N GLU A 45 -1.54 -5.17 7.63
CA GLU A 45 -0.94 -6.49 7.55
C GLU A 45 -1.07 -7.08 6.14
N THR A 46 -2.21 -6.89 5.49
CA THR A 46 -2.43 -7.38 4.13
C THR A 46 -1.45 -6.72 3.14
N VAL A 47 -1.30 -5.40 3.23
CA VAL A 47 -0.37 -4.66 2.37
C VAL A 47 1.07 -5.08 2.66
N LYS A 48 1.42 -5.19 3.92
CA LYS A 48 2.76 -5.60 4.34
C LYS A 48 3.11 -6.98 3.79
N ASP A 49 2.22 -7.95 3.96
CA ASP A 49 2.46 -9.31 3.49
C ASP A 49 2.61 -9.37 1.98
N TYR A 50 1.78 -8.61 1.27
CA TYR A 50 1.85 -8.54 -0.19
C TYR A 50 3.21 -8.01 -0.67
N LEU A 51 3.67 -6.91 -0.07
CA LEU A 51 4.94 -6.29 -0.46
C LEU A 51 6.14 -7.14 -0.04
N GLU A 52 6.09 -7.74 1.14
CA GLU A 52 7.18 -8.62 1.59
C GLU A 52 7.32 -9.86 0.71
N ALA A 53 6.21 -10.41 0.22
CA ALA A 53 6.23 -11.53 -0.70
C ALA A 53 6.93 -11.18 -2.02
N ARG A 54 6.99 -9.92 -2.36
CA ARG A 54 7.68 -9.40 -3.54
C ARG A 54 9.09 -8.91 -3.23
N GLU A 55 9.56 -9.16 -2.00
CA GLU A 55 10.88 -8.74 -1.55
C GLU A 55 11.04 -7.21 -1.56
N ILE A 56 9.95 -6.50 -1.32
CA ILE A 56 9.97 -5.05 -1.18
C ILE A 56 10.10 -4.72 0.30
N ASN A 57 11.15 -4.01 0.65
CA ASN A 57 11.43 -3.67 2.03
C ASN A 57 10.72 -2.38 2.43
N ILE A 58 9.80 -2.46 3.39
CA ILE A 58 9.05 -1.33 3.87
C ILE A 58 9.83 -0.64 4.98
N VAL A 59 10.04 0.66 4.84
CA VAL A 59 10.70 1.48 5.86
C VAL A 59 9.69 1.98 6.89
N SER A 60 8.56 2.51 6.44
CA SER A 60 7.55 3.02 7.35
C SER A 60 6.21 3.21 6.64
N PHE A 61 5.16 3.35 7.47
CA PHE A 61 3.82 3.74 7.02
C PHE A 61 3.49 5.11 7.58
N GLY A 62 2.74 5.90 6.82
CA GLY A 62 2.20 7.16 7.30
C GLY A 62 0.75 7.28 6.85
N TYR A 63 -0.05 7.96 7.65
CA TYR A 63 -1.46 8.19 7.33
C TYR A 63 -1.67 9.61 6.86
N LEU A 64 -2.52 9.78 5.86
CA LEU A 64 -2.89 11.10 5.35
C LEU A 64 -4.14 11.65 6.05
N GLU A 65 -4.96 10.75 6.61
CA GLU A 65 -6.20 11.13 7.27
C GLU A 65 -6.27 10.50 8.66
N SER A 66 -6.94 11.18 9.58
CA SER A 66 -7.03 10.74 10.97
C SER A 66 -7.81 9.44 11.13
N ASN A 67 -8.70 9.11 10.18
CA ASN A 67 -9.44 7.86 10.21
C ASN A 67 -8.64 6.64 9.75
N GLY A 68 -7.43 6.86 9.21
CA GLY A 68 -6.58 5.77 8.78
C GLY A 68 -6.96 5.13 7.45
N ASP A 69 -7.87 5.73 6.68
CA ASP A 69 -8.35 5.15 5.42
C ASP A 69 -7.38 5.32 4.26
N SER A 70 -6.47 6.27 4.35
CA SER A 70 -5.50 6.48 3.30
C SER A 70 -4.16 6.90 3.89
N GLY A 71 -3.10 6.66 3.12
CA GLY A 71 -1.78 7.01 3.58
C GLY A 71 -0.71 6.71 2.56
N VAL A 72 0.52 6.67 3.04
CA VAL A 72 1.69 6.42 2.22
C VAL A 72 2.53 5.31 2.84
N ILE A 73 3.25 4.61 1.99
CA ILE A 73 4.21 3.58 2.39
C ILE A 73 5.57 4.04 1.88
N MET A 74 6.54 4.11 2.77
CA MET A 74 7.90 4.49 2.40
C MET A 74 8.76 3.26 2.20
N LEU A 75 9.46 3.23 1.08
CA LEU A 75 10.34 2.13 0.70
C LEU A 75 11.74 2.67 0.46
N ASP A 76 12.75 1.84 0.67
CA ASP A 76 14.13 2.21 0.32
C ASP A 76 14.57 1.64 -1.01
N ASN A 77 13.72 0.87 -1.67
CA ASN A 77 14.00 0.22 -2.94
C ASN A 77 13.26 0.92 -4.08
N PHE A 78 13.99 1.36 -5.11
CA PHE A 78 13.41 2.11 -6.23
C PHE A 78 13.11 1.24 -7.46
N ASP A 79 13.63 0.02 -7.50
CA ASP A 79 13.59 -0.81 -8.71
C ASP A 79 12.44 -1.81 -8.73
N LYS A 80 11.99 -2.25 -7.57
CA LYS A 80 10.99 -3.31 -7.48
C LYS A 80 9.60 -2.81 -7.84
N ARG A 81 8.89 -3.57 -8.66
CA ARG A 81 7.51 -3.25 -9.01
C ARG A 81 6.53 -3.93 -8.07
N ILE A 82 5.39 -3.27 -7.84
CA ILE A 82 4.34 -3.83 -6.98
C ILE A 82 3.47 -4.86 -7.72
N LYS A 83 3.52 -4.84 -9.03
CA LYS A 83 2.73 -5.75 -9.84
C LYS A 83 3.43 -7.04 -10.16
#